data_45639ae8b0d625c9a935238cfbd5a89f
#
_entry.id   45639ae8b0d625c9a935238cfbd5a89f
#
_cell.length_a   1.000
_cell.length_b   1.000
_cell.length_c   1.000
_cell.angle_alpha   90.00
_cell.angle_beta   90.00
_cell.angle_gamma   90.00
#
_symmetry.space_group_name_H-M   'P 1'
#
loop_
_entity.id
_entity.type
_entity.pdbx_description
1 polymer ?
#
loop_
_entity_poly.entity_id
_entity_poly.type
_entity_poly.pdbx_seq_one_letter_code
_entity_poly.pdbx_strand_id
1 'polypeptide(L)'
;DNKLVVPLGKDVNGQVIYAELNKMPHLLIAGATGSGKSVCVNTIISSILMRAKPDEVKLILVDPKKVELSNYNGVPHLLAPVVTDPKKAAATLRETVSEMERRYDLFAGANVRKIETYNQYVEKKNQENDAEHQLEKLPYIVVILDEVADLMMVASKDVEDCIMRIAQLARAAGIHLIVATQRPSTDIITGVIKANIPSRIAFAVSSSIDSRTILDCTGAEKLLGKGDMLFLPMGSNSPIRVQGAYVDDSEVEAITYYTTKQQEASYDERYTNVKPISAVAASKEEQEDEEYEICR
;
A
#
# COMPACT_ATOMS: atom_id res chain seq x y z
N ASP A 1 9.40 -19.41 -0.73
CA ASP A 1 8.00 -19.01 -0.51
C ASP A 1 7.86 -17.50 -0.56
N ASN A 2 7.35 -16.99 -1.68
CA ASN A 2 7.16 -15.55 -1.86
C ASN A 2 5.88 -15.09 -1.16
N LYS A 3 6.01 -14.32 -0.08
CA LYS A 3 4.90 -13.81 0.73
C LYS A 3 4.16 -12.64 0.08
N LEU A 4 4.72 -12.06 -0.99
CA LEU A 4 4.17 -10.93 -1.72
C LEU A 4 3.41 -11.34 -2.99
N VAL A 5 3.20 -12.62 -3.22
CA VAL A 5 2.34 -13.13 -4.30
C VAL A 5 0.89 -13.14 -3.84
N VAL A 6 0.05 -12.46 -4.59
CA VAL A 6 -1.40 -12.36 -4.30
C VAL A 6 -2.17 -12.92 -5.49
N PRO A 7 -3.00 -13.94 -5.31
CA PRO A 7 -3.89 -14.41 -6.37
C PRO A 7 -4.99 -13.37 -6.63
N LEU A 8 -5.15 -12.97 -7.88
CA LEU A 8 -6.18 -11.99 -8.29
C LEU A 8 -7.49 -12.66 -8.70
N GLY A 9 -7.41 -13.79 -9.37
CA GLY A 9 -8.54 -14.49 -9.94
C GLY A 9 -8.15 -15.41 -11.07
N LYS A 10 -9.08 -15.64 -12.00
CA LYS A 10 -8.85 -16.53 -13.16
C LYS A 10 -9.07 -15.78 -14.47
N ASP A 11 -8.24 -16.08 -15.45
CA ASP A 11 -8.39 -15.58 -16.81
C ASP A 11 -9.50 -16.34 -17.59
N VAL A 12 -9.69 -15.98 -18.84
CA VAL A 12 -10.70 -16.59 -19.72
C VAL A 12 -10.44 -18.10 -19.99
N ASN A 13 -9.22 -18.58 -19.78
CA ASN A 13 -8.84 -19.99 -19.92
C ASN A 13 -8.92 -20.76 -18.59
N GLY A 14 -9.36 -20.12 -17.52
CA GLY A 14 -9.43 -20.72 -16.19
C GLY A 14 -8.09 -20.79 -15.44
N GLN A 15 -7.05 -20.15 -15.95
CA GLN A 15 -5.75 -20.09 -15.30
C GLN A 15 -5.74 -19.05 -14.19
N VAL A 16 -5.13 -19.37 -13.05
CA VAL A 16 -4.99 -18.43 -11.94
C VAL A 16 -3.96 -17.35 -12.28
N ILE A 17 -4.37 -16.11 -12.13
CA ILE A 17 -3.53 -14.92 -12.35
C ILE A 17 -3.10 -14.37 -11.01
N TYR A 18 -1.81 -14.10 -10.88
CA TYR A 18 -1.18 -13.59 -9.66
C TYR A 18 -0.66 -12.17 -9.85
N ALA A 19 -0.74 -11.37 -8.79
CA ALA A 19 0.03 -10.15 -8.62
C ALA A 19 1.25 -10.47 -7.76
N GLU A 20 2.44 -10.28 -8.30
CA GLU A 20 3.70 -10.50 -7.60
C GLU A 20 4.31 -9.14 -7.25
N LEU A 21 4.06 -8.65 -6.02
CA LEU A 21 4.48 -7.30 -5.60
C LEU A 21 6.01 -7.10 -5.61
N ASN A 22 6.78 -8.16 -5.50
CA ASN A 22 8.24 -8.10 -5.64
C ASN A 22 8.70 -7.82 -7.08
N LYS A 23 7.89 -8.13 -8.08
CA LYS A 23 8.16 -7.88 -9.51
C LYS A 23 7.44 -6.65 -10.03
N MET A 24 6.24 -6.36 -9.52
CA MET A 24 5.46 -5.16 -9.80
C MET A 24 5.18 -4.44 -8.48
N PRO A 25 6.13 -3.63 -8.01
CA PRO A 25 6.19 -3.22 -6.62
C PRO A 25 5.02 -2.37 -6.15
N HIS A 26 4.35 -1.69 -7.07
CA HIS A 26 3.23 -0.81 -6.77
C HIS A 26 2.10 -1.06 -7.75
N LEU A 27 0.86 -0.89 -7.27
CA LEU A 27 -0.35 -1.22 -8.01
C LEU A 27 -1.39 -0.11 -7.87
N LEU A 28 -1.95 0.32 -9.00
CA LEU A 28 -3.11 1.19 -9.04
C LEU A 28 -4.37 0.36 -9.31
N ILE A 29 -5.39 0.51 -8.48
CA ILE A 29 -6.69 -0.17 -8.62
C ILE A 29 -7.79 0.88 -8.73
N ALA A 30 -8.55 0.88 -9.80
CA ALA A 30 -9.64 1.83 -9.97
C ALA A 30 -10.88 1.18 -10.58
N GLY A 31 -12.05 1.70 -10.23
CA GLY A 31 -13.33 1.26 -10.75
C GLY A 31 -14.49 1.91 -10.03
N ALA A 32 -15.68 1.88 -10.64
CA ALA A 32 -16.88 2.43 -10.06
C ALA A 32 -17.31 1.69 -8.77
N THR A 33 -18.12 2.33 -7.96
CA THR A 33 -18.75 1.71 -6.78
C THR A 33 -19.51 0.44 -7.19
N GLY A 34 -19.29 -0.65 -6.46
CA GLY A 34 -19.93 -1.94 -6.74
C GLY A 34 -19.31 -2.73 -7.90
N SER A 35 -18.19 -2.28 -8.48
CA SER A 35 -17.52 -2.95 -9.60
C SER A 35 -16.66 -4.15 -9.19
N GLY A 36 -16.35 -4.30 -7.90
CA GLY A 36 -15.48 -5.34 -7.36
C GLY A 36 -14.16 -4.84 -6.77
N LYS A 37 -13.92 -3.52 -6.78
CA LYS A 37 -12.69 -2.91 -6.25
C LYS A 37 -12.48 -3.24 -4.76
N SER A 38 -13.51 -3.06 -3.93
CA SER A 38 -13.43 -3.33 -2.49
C SER A 38 -13.20 -4.81 -2.18
N VAL A 39 -13.84 -5.70 -2.92
CA VAL A 39 -13.62 -7.14 -2.80
C VAL A 39 -12.17 -7.49 -3.17
N CYS A 40 -11.62 -6.90 -4.21
CA CYS A 40 -10.22 -7.10 -4.60
C CYS A 40 -9.25 -6.68 -3.48
N VAL A 41 -9.45 -5.52 -2.89
CA VAL A 41 -8.64 -5.04 -1.75
C VAL A 41 -8.72 -6.02 -0.58
N ASN A 42 -9.92 -6.46 -0.22
CA ASN A 42 -10.12 -7.48 0.82
C ASN A 42 -9.44 -8.82 0.49
N THR A 43 -9.48 -9.24 -0.77
CA THR A 43 -8.80 -10.45 -1.22
C THR A 43 -7.28 -10.34 -1.06
N ILE A 44 -6.70 -9.20 -1.40
CA ILE A 44 -5.27 -8.93 -1.23
C ILE A 44 -4.89 -8.99 0.25
N ILE A 45 -5.61 -8.29 1.11
CA ILE A 45 -5.34 -8.28 2.55
C ILE A 45 -5.49 -9.67 3.15
N SER A 46 -6.58 -10.36 2.85
CA SER A 46 -6.86 -11.71 3.33
C SER A 46 -5.76 -12.70 2.92
N SER A 47 -5.30 -12.62 1.68
CA SER A 47 -4.19 -13.45 1.18
C SER A 47 -2.91 -13.23 1.98
N ILE A 48 -2.58 -11.99 2.31
CA ILE A 48 -1.41 -11.66 3.13
C ILE A 48 -1.58 -12.21 4.54
N LEU A 49 -2.73 -12.00 5.18
CA LEU A 49 -3.00 -12.48 6.53
C LEU A 49 -2.93 -14.01 6.65
N MET A 50 -3.36 -14.73 5.62
CA MET A 50 -3.34 -16.19 5.60
C MET A 50 -1.97 -16.80 5.33
N ARG A 51 -1.07 -16.07 4.68
CA ARG A 51 0.18 -16.61 4.15
C ARG A 51 1.44 -16.07 4.80
N ALA A 52 1.38 -14.88 5.39
CA ALA A 52 2.52 -14.19 5.99
C ALA A 52 2.36 -14.05 7.50
N LYS A 53 3.46 -14.20 8.21
CA LYS A 53 3.54 -13.86 9.63
C LYS A 53 3.67 -12.35 9.82
N PRO A 54 3.31 -11.81 10.99
CA PRO A 54 3.45 -10.37 11.28
C PRO A 54 4.88 -9.83 11.20
N ASP A 55 5.88 -10.65 11.41
CA ASP A 55 7.28 -10.29 11.27
C ASP A 55 7.82 -10.41 9.82
N GLU A 56 7.06 -11.04 8.95
CA GLU A 56 7.38 -11.16 7.52
C GLU A 56 6.77 -10.02 6.69
N VAL A 57 5.51 -9.66 6.96
CA VAL A 57 4.79 -8.59 6.25
C VAL A 57 4.00 -7.74 7.25
N LYS A 58 4.22 -6.44 7.22
CA LYS A 58 3.44 -5.43 7.93
C LYS A 58 2.52 -4.67 6.98
N LEU A 59 1.38 -4.25 7.50
CA LEU A 59 0.36 -3.51 6.76
C LEU A 59 0.17 -2.12 7.32
N ILE A 60 -0.01 -1.16 6.40
CA ILE A 60 -0.56 0.16 6.69
C ILE A 60 -1.83 0.29 5.87
N LEU A 61 -2.97 0.37 6.54
CA LEU A 61 -4.28 0.47 5.90
C LEU A 61 -4.86 1.87 6.12
N VAL A 62 -5.28 2.49 5.02
CA VAL A 62 -5.90 3.81 5.01
C VAL A 62 -7.29 3.72 4.43
N ASP A 63 -8.30 4.05 5.24
CA ASP A 63 -9.72 4.04 4.87
C ASP A 63 -10.39 5.35 5.30
N PRO A 64 -10.35 6.40 4.47
CA PRO A 64 -10.89 7.70 4.82
C PRO A 64 -12.41 7.71 5.05
N LYS A 65 -13.13 6.77 4.44
CA LYS A 65 -14.59 6.66 4.54
C LYS A 65 -15.07 5.86 5.75
N LYS A 66 -14.17 5.16 6.46
CA LYS A 66 -14.46 4.34 7.65
C LYS A 66 -15.45 3.20 7.39
N VAL A 67 -15.48 2.64 6.19
CA VAL A 67 -16.51 1.66 5.76
C VAL A 67 -15.90 0.29 5.46
N GLU A 68 -14.75 0.26 4.77
CA GLU A 68 -14.26 -0.96 4.11
C GLU A 68 -13.24 -1.74 4.94
N LEU A 69 -12.35 -1.08 5.69
CA LEU A 69 -11.16 -1.69 6.28
C LEU A 69 -11.15 -1.75 7.80
N SER A 70 -12.14 -1.20 8.49
CA SER A 70 -12.18 -1.13 9.97
C SER A 70 -12.15 -2.50 10.64
N ASN A 71 -12.65 -3.53 9.97
CA ASN A 71 -12.69 -4.90 10.48
C ASN A 71 -11.29 -5.50 10.69
N TYR A 72 -10.27 -4.93 10.06
CA TYR A 72 -8.88 -5.40 10.23
C TYR A 72 -8.19 -4.85 11.48
N ASN A 73 -8.80 -3.89 12.20
CA ASN A 73 -8.22 -3.40 13.46
C ASN A 73 -7.97 -4.55 14.44
N GLY A 74 -6.80 -4.56 15.02
CA GLY A 74 -6.38 -5.59 15.96
C GLY A 74 -5.57 -6.73 15.36
N VAL A 75 -5.51 -6.89 14.03
CA VAL A 75 -4.62 -7.90 13.43
C VAL A 75 -3.15 -7.54 13.68
N PRO A 76 -2.31 -8.53 14.01
CA PRO A 76 -0.93 -8.26 14.43
C PRO A 76 -0.02 -7.75 13.30
N HIS A 77 -0.45 -7.86 12.05
CA HIS A 77 0.26 -7.35 10.88
C HIS A 77 0.24 -5.82 10.77
N LEU A 78 -0.70 -5.14 11.43
CA LEU A 78 -0.83 -3.68 11.35
C LEU A 78 0.31 -2.97 12.08
N LEU A 79 0.92 -1.96 11.44
CA LEU A 79 1.85 -1.02 12.07
C LEU A 79 1.13 0.03 12.92
N ALA A 80 -0.11 0.36 12.57
CA ALA A 80 -0.99 1.27 13.29
C ALA A 80 -2.44 0.82 13.11
N PRO A 81 -3.39 1.28 13.94
CA PRO A 81 -4.80 1.13 13.64
C PRO A 81 -5.12 1.69 12.25
N VAL A 82 -6.17 1.18 11.62
CA VAL A 82 -6.60 1.67 10.30
C VAL A 82 -6.73 3.18 10.35
N VAL A 83 -6.03 3.87 9.45
CA VAL A 83 -5.98 5.34 9.40
C VAL A 83 -7.22 5.85 8.68
N THR A 84 -8.01 6.66 9.35
CA THR A 84 -9.31 7.14 8.85
C THR A 84 -9.35 8.64 8.60
N ASP A 85 -8.43 9.41 9.16
CA ASP A 85 -8.31 10.84 8.92
C ASP A 85 -7.41 11.10 7.70
N PRO A 86 -7.89 11.77 6.64
CA PRO A 86 -7.08 12.06 5.45
C PRO A 86 -5.79 12.83 5.73
N LYS A 87 -5.80 13.76 6.69
CA LYS A 87 -4.59 14.53 7.07
C LYS A 87 -3.56 13.67 7.79
N LYS A 88 -4.01 12.75 8.64
CA LYS A 88 -3.15 11.75 9.27
C LYS A 88 -2.64 10.74 8.24
N ALA A 89 -3.44 10.37 7.26
CA ALA A 89 -3.03 9.49 6.18
C ALA A 89 -1.87 10.09 5.36
N ALA A 90 -1.94 11.37 5.03
CA ALA A 90 -0.85 12.07 4.37
C ALA A 90 0.42 12.10 5.24
N ALA A 91 0.29 12.33 6.54
CA ALA A 91 1.42 12.24 7.49
C ALA A 91 1.98 10.82 7.59
N THR A 92 1.14 9.80 7.52
CA THR A 92 1.54 8.38 7.48
C THR A 92 2.37 8.06 6.23
N LEU A 93 2.01 8.62 5.08
CA LEU A 93 2.82 8.49 3.87
C LEU A 93 4.20 9.14 4.01
N ARG A 94 4.29 10.30 4.64
CA ARG A 94 5.58 10.93 4.96
C ARG A 94 6.42 10.07 5.88
N GLU A 95 5.82 9.48 6.91
CA GLU A 95 6.51 8.55 7.81
C GLU A 95 7.01 7.30 7.06
N THR A 96 6.26 6.83 6.08
CA THR A 96 6.66 5.71 5.21
C THR A 96 7.86 6.07 4.33
N VAL A 97 7.93 7.30 3.83
CA VAL A 97 9.13 7.82 3.15
C VAL A 97 10.34 7.85 4.09
N SER A 98 10.15 8.29 5.33
CA SER A 98 11.20 8.30 6.36
C SER A 98 11.67 6.88 6.69
N GLU A 99 10.76 5.91 6.79
CA GLU A 99 11.11 4.49 6.98
C GLU A 99 11.91 3.93 5.80
N MET A 100 11.57 4.29 4.58
CA MET A 100 12.33 3.94 3.39
C MET A 100 13.77 4.45 3.47
N GLU A 101 13.95 5.71 3.83
CA GLU A 101 15.28 6.33 3.99
C GLU A 101 16.07 5.67 5.12
N ARG A 102 15.43 5.39 6.25
CA ARG A 102 16.04 4.64 7.36
C ARG A 102 16.54 3.26 6.92
N ARG A 103 15.76 2.56 6.12
CA ARG A 103 16.16 1.24 5.59
C ARG A 103 17.39 1.34 4.68
N TYR A 104 17.45 2.34 3.83
CA TYR A 104 18.65 2.59 3.00
C TYR A 104 19.89 2.89 3.83
N ASP A 105 19.76 3.62 4.94
CA ASP A 105 20.87 3.85 5.86
C ASP A 105 21.33 2.53 6.51
N LEU A 106 20.41 1.67 6.91
CA LEU A 106 20.75 0.33 7.41
C LEU A 106 21.46 -0.53 6.35
N PHE A 107 20.99 -0.47 5.11
CA PHE A 107 21.63 -1.20 4.00
C PHE A 107 23.05 -0.71 3.73
N ALA A 108 23.27 0.59 3.75
CA ALA A 108 24.57 1.19 3.60
C ALA A 108 25.53 0.73 4.71
N GLY A 109 25.09 0.72 5.96
CA GLY A 109 25.86 0.25 7.11
C GLY A 109 26.21 -1.24 7.04
N ALA A 110 25.39 -2.06 6.41
CA ALA A 110 25.62 -3.49 6.21
C ALA A 110 26.27 -3.82 4.85
N ASN A 111 26.55 -2.80 4.02
CA ASN A 111 27.06 -2.95 2.66
C ASN A 111 26.19 -3.88 1.78
N VAL A 112 24.88 -3.70 1.86
CA VAL A 112 23.86 -4.38 1.05
C VAL A 112 22.97 -3.36 0.34
N ARG A 113 22.17 -3.81 -0.65
CA ARG A 113 21.38 -2.91 -1.49
C ARG A 113 19.88 -3.13 -1.41
N LYS A 114 19.41 -4.23 -0.79
CA LYS A 114 18.00 -4.62 -0.75
C LYS A 114 17.67 -5.37 0.52
N ILE A 115 16.38 -5.41 0.84
CA ILE A 115 15.84 -6.01 2.06
C ILE A 115 16.22 -7.50 2.20
N GLU A 116 16.18 -8.27 1.12
CA GLU A 116 16.47 -9.70 1.16
C GLU A 116 17.91 -9.96 1.59
N THR A 117 18.87 -9.25 1.02
CA THR A 117 20.27 -9.35 1.40
C THR A 117 20.55 -8.78 2.79
N TYR A 118 19.83 -7.73 3.19
CA TYR A 118 19.90 -7.21 4.55
C TYR A 118 19.42 -8.24 5.58
N ASN A 119 18.29 -8.89 5.34
CA ASN A 119 17.77 -9.91 6.24
C ASN A 119 18.68 -11.14 6.34
N GLN A 120 19.34 -11.53 5.24
CA GLN A 120 20.37 -12.57 5.27
C GLN A 120 21.59 -12.14 6.10
N TYR A 121 22.02 -10.88 5.97
CA TYR A 121 23.06 -10.29 6.80
C TYR A 121 22.70 -10.34 8.29
N VAL A 122 21.46 -9.99 8.64
CA VAL A 122 20.94 -10.06 10.02
C VAL A 122 20.99 -11.48 10.54
N GLU A 123 20.52 -12.47 9.78
CA GLU A 123 20.57 -13.88 10.17
C GLU A 123 21.99 -14.36 10.48
N LYS A 124 22.93 -14.02 9.60
CA LYS A 124 24.34 -14.38 9.77
C LYS A 124 24.93 -13.73 11.02
N LYS A 125 24.69 -12.44 11.22
CA LYS A 125 25.17 -11.72 12.41
C LYS A 125 24.58 -12.27 13.69
N ASN A 126 23.30 -12.64 13.69
CA ASN A 126 22.63 -13.20 14.86
C ASN A 126 23.16 -14.59 15.24
N GLN A 127 23.72 -15.35 14.31
CA GLN A 127 24.43 -16.60 14.62
C GLN A 127 25.78 -16.36 15.33
N GLU A 128 26.41 -15.21 15.07
CA GLU A 128 27.68 -14.83 15.65
C GLU A 128 27.52 -14.06 16.98
N ASN A 129 26.41 -13.37 17.16
CA ASN A 129 26.11 -12.51 18.29
C ASN A 129 25.47 -13.30 19.46
N ASP A 130 25.71 -12.82 20.67
CA ASP A 130 24.99 -13.28 21.87
C ASP A 130 23.54 -12.76 21.89
N ALA A 131 22.76 -13.19 22.89
CA ALA A 131 21.36 -12.85 23.00
C ALA A 131 21.09 -11.34 23.21
N GLU A 132 22.07 -10.60 23.73
CA GLU A 132 21.93 -9.16 23.99
C GLU A 132 22.19 -8.29 22.76
N HIS A 133 22.88 -8.83 21.75
CA HIS A 133 23.31 -8.11 20.54
C HIS A 133 22.60 -8.60 19.27
N GLN A 134 21.41 -9.18 19.42
CA GLN A 134 20.61 -9.62 18.27
C GLN A 134 20.08 -8.44 17.47
N LEU A 135 20.19 -8.52 16.13
CA LEU A 135 19.62 -7.56 15.19
C LEU A 135 18.22 -8.01 14.78
N GLU A 136 17.35 -7.07 14.47
CA GLU A 136 16.01 -7.33 13.96
C GLU A 136 15.99 -7.36 12.43
N LYS A 137 15.33 -8.38 11.87
CA LYS A 137 15.00 -8.41 10.45
C LYS A 137 13.98 -7.33 10.12
N LEU A 138 14.00 -6.87 8.89
CA LEU A 138 12.99 -5.94 8.38
C LEU A 138 11.83 -6.72 7.73
N PRO A 139 10.58 -6.46 8.12
CA PRO A 139 9.43 -6.97 7.39
C PRO A 139 9.25 -6.22 6.08
N TYR A 140 8.61 -6.85 5.10
CA TYR A 140 8.00 -6.12 4.00
C TYR A 140 6.88 -5.24 4.55
N ILE A 141 6.65 -4.10 3.94
CA ILE A 141 5.53 -3.22 4.26
C ILE A 141 4.65 -3.06 3.04
N VAL A 142 3.37 -3.36 3.18
CA VAL A 142 2.36 -3.10 2.15
C VAL A 142 1.43 -1.99 2.64
N VAL A 143 1.45 -0.87 1.92
CA VAL A 143 0.61 0.30 2.19
C VAL A 143 -0.58 0.26 1.25
N ILE A 144 -1.78 0.23 1.79
CA ILE A 144 -3.02 0.19 1.00
C ILE A 144 -3.84 1.46 1.28
N LEU A 145 -4.02 2.27 0.25
CA LEU A 145 -4.88 3.44 0.25
C LEU A 145 -6.21 3.06 -0.42
N ASP A 146 -7.26 2.88 0.36
CA ASP A 146 -8.56 2.41 -0.16
C ASP A 146 -9.27 3.45 -1.03
N GLU A 147 -9.11 4.73 -0.70
CA GLU A 147 -9.59 5.83 -1.54
C GLU A 147 -8.61 7.00 -1.50
N VAL A 148 -7.77 7.08 -2.53
CA VAL A 148 -6.77 8.15 -2.62
C VAL A 148 -7.39 9.51 -2.93
N ALA A 149 -8.59 9.55 -3.53
CA ALA A 149 -9.29 10.79 -3.83
C ALA A 149 -9.49 11.68 -2.60
N ASP A 150 -9.82 11.09 -1.45
CA ASP A 150 -10.04 11.83 -0.22
C ASP A 150 -8.74 12.43 0.35
N LEU A 151 -7.61 11.79 0.10
CA LEU A 151 -6.29 12.33 0.45
C LEU A 151 -5.89 13.47 -0.51
N MET A 152 -6.15 13.30 -1.79
CA MET A 152 -5.85 14.30 -2.82
C MET A 152 -6.64 15.59 -2.62
N MET A 153 -7.83 15.51 -2.05
CA MET A 153 -8.67 16.69 -1.75
C MET A 153 -8.12 17.57 -0.62
N VAL A 154 -7.35 17.02 0.29
CA VAL A 154 -6.83 17.75 1.46
C VAL A 154 -5.34 18.08 1.37
N ALA A 155 -4.56 17.30 0.65
CA ALA A 155 -3.10 17.44 0.59
C ALA A 155 -2.52 16.88 -0.72
N SER A 156 -3.04 17.27 -1.86
CA SER A 156 -2.71 16.67 -3.17
C SER A 156 -1.21 16.68 -3.46
N LYS A 157 -0.52 17.79 -3.22
CA LYS A 157 0.92 17.91 -3.48
C LYS A 157 1.73 16.98 -2.59
N ASP A 158 1.48 16.98 -1.29
CA ASP A 158 2.19 16.11 -0.35
C ASP A 158 1.96 14.63 -0.66
N VAL A 159 0.73 14.26 -0.97
CA VAL A 159 0.36 12.88 -1.31
C VAL A 159 1.04 12.45 -2.62
N GLU A 160 0.99 13.28 -3.67
CA GLU A 160 1.69 12.99 -4.92
C GLU A 160 3.19 12.85 -4.74
N ASP A 161 3.83 13.76 -4.00
CA ASP A 161 5.27 13.72 -3.74
C ASP A 161 5.67 12.46 -2.99
N CYS A 162 4.90 12.06 -1.98
CA CYS A 162 5.15 10.82 -1.24
C CYS A 162 4.95 9.57 -2.11
N ILE A 163 3.87 9.51 -2.87
CA ILE A 163 3.60 8.39 -3.80
C ILE A 163 4.72 8.28 -4.82
N MET A 164 5.14 9.39 -5.41
CA MET A 164 6.24 9.43 -6.38
C MET A 164 7.55 8.89 -5.77
N ARG A 165 7.94 9.36 -4.59
CA ARG A 165 9.18 8.92 -3.93
C ARG A 165 9.14 7.44 -3.56
N ILE A 166 8.03 6.97 -3.01
CA ILE A 166 7.84 5.55 -2.69
C ILE A 166 7.88 4.72 -3.98
N ALA A 167 7.14 5.13 -5.01
CA ALA A 167 7.08 4.39 -6.26
C ALA A 167 8.44 4.28 -6.96
N GLN A 168 9.28 5.30 -6.87
CA GLN A 168 10.60 5.31 -7.50
C GLN A 168 11.66 4.54 -6.71
N LEU A 169 11.59 4.53 -5.38
CA LEU A 169 12.72 4.14 -4.53
C LEU A 169 12.43 3.00 -3.55
N ALA A 170 11.17 2.65 -3.28
CA ALA A 170 10.86 1.78 -2.16
C ALA A 170 10.95 0.27 -2.46
N ARG A 171 11.05 -0.13 -3.73
CA ARG A 171 11.10 -1.56 -4.10
C ARG A 171 12.21 -2.32 -3.38
N ALA A 172 13.42 -1.81 -3.45
CA ALA A 172 14.58 -2.45 -2.80
C ALA A 172 14.49 -2.41 -1.27
N ALA A 173 13.82 -1.41 -0.71
CA ALA A 173 13.56 -1.30 0.72
C ALA A 173 12.42 -2.22 1.22
N GLY A 174 11.74 -2.94 0.33
CA GLY A 174 10.67 -3.86 0.67
C GLY A 174 9.35 -3.15 1.04
N ILE A 175 9.09 -1.96 0.50
CA ILE A 175 7.87 -1.20 0.73
C ILE A 175 7.07 -1.14 -0.57
N HIS A 176 5.82 -1.58 -0.52
CA HIS A 176 4.94 -1.71 -1.67
C HIS A 176 3.65 -0.92 -1.46
N LEU A 177 3.22 -0.20 -2.49
CA LEU A 177 2.10 0.71 -2.42
C LEU A 177 0.96 0.21 -3.32
N ILE A 178 -0.22 0.08 -2.74
CA ILE A 178 -1.46 -0.20 -3.45
C ILE A 178 -2.36 1.02 -3.31
N VAL A 179 -2.59 1.71 -4.42
CA VAL A 179 -3.42 2.91 -4.49
C VAL A 179 -4.73 2.56 -5.15
N ALA A 180 -5.83 2.75 -4.45
CA ALA A 180 -7.16 2.47 -4.96
C ALA A 180 -8.04 3.72 -5.00
N THR A 181 -8.96 3.79 -5.94
CA THR A 181 -9.94 4.87 -6.05
C THR A 181 -11.21 4.43 -6.78
N GLN A 182 -12.34 4.99 -6.35
CA GLN A 182 -13.62 4.90 -7.07
C GLN A 182 -13.81 6.07 -8.05
N ARG A 183 -12.90 7.03 -8.09
CA ARG A 183 -12.94 8.21 -8.93
C ARG A 183 -11.87 8.16 -10.00
N PRO A 184 -12.16 7.58 -11.19
CA PRO A 184 -11.19 7.46 -12.27
C PRO A 184 -11.07 8.77 -13.08
N SER A 185 -10.80 9.88 -12.40
CA SER A 185 -10.64 11.19 -13.02
C SER A 185 -9.17 11.64 -13.03
N THR A 186 -8.81 12.53 -13.95
CA THR A 186 -7.43 12.98 -14.16
C THR A 186 -6.87 13.84 -13.03
N ASP A 187 -7.73 14.44 -12.20
CA ASP A 187 -7.34 15.16 -11.00
C ASP A 187 -6.98 14.24 -9.82
N ILE A 188 -7.42 13.00 -9.86
CA ILE A 188 -7.10 11.97 -8.86
C ILE A 188 -6.01 11.03 -9.38
N ILE A 189 -6.22 10.42 -10.55
CA ILE A 189 -5.22 9.61 -11.23
C ILE A 189 -4.39 10.54 -12.13
N THR A 190 -3.51 11.28 -11.50
CA THR A 190 -2.71 12.33 -12.16
C THR A 190 -1.62 11.75 -13.05
N GLY A 191 -1.03 12.57 -13.89
CA GLY A 191 0.13 12.20 -14.70
C GLY A 191 1.32 11.73 -13.85
N VAL A 192 1.52 12.30 -12.67
CA VAL A 192 2.58 11.90 -11.72
C VAL A 192 2.33 10.48 -11.21
N ILE A 193 1.13 10.18 -10.76
CA ILE A 193 0.76 8.84 -10.28
C ILE A 193 0.90 7.81 -11.40
N LYS A 194 0.36 8.11 -12.58
CA LYS A 194 0.43 7.20 -13.75
C LYS A 194 1.85 6.92 -14.22
N ALA A 195 2.71 7.94 -14.21
CA ALA A 195 4.11 7.80 -14.62
C ALA A 195 4.91 6.91 -13.68
N ASN A 196 4.52 6.81 -12.41
CA ASN A 196 5.27 6.11 -11.37
C ASN A 196 4.65 4.76 -10.96
N ILE A 197 3.38 4.50 -11.29
CA ILE A 197 2.69 3.24 -11.00
C ILE A 197 2.21 2.61 -12.31
N PRO A 198 3.04 1.84 -13.00
CA PRO A 198 2.71 1.27 -14.31
C PRO A 198 1.82 0.02 -14.24
N SER A 199 1.77 -0.68 -13.10
CA SER A 199 0.89 -1.83 -12.92
C SER A 199 -0.49 -1.38 -12.49
N ARG A 200 -1.54 -1.81 -13.22
CA ARG A 200 -2.88 -1.29 -13.05
C ARG A 200 -3.94 -2.37 -13.13
N ILE A 201 -4.97 -2.22 -12.31
CA ILE A 201 -6.22 -2.98 -12.39
C ILE A 201 -7.36 -1.99 -12.61
N ALA A 202 -8.15 -2.19 -13.66
CA ALA A 202 -9.40 -1.49 -13.87
C ALA A 202 -10.58 -2.45 -13.70
N PHE A 203 -11.48 -2.13 -12.79
CA PHE A 203 -12.82 -2.71 -12.74
C PHE A 203 -13.76 -1.91 -13.64
N ALA A 204 -15.02 -2.33 -13.73
CA ALA A 204 -16.00 -1.67 -14.58
C ALA A 204 -16.11 -0.17 -14.28
N VAL A 205 -16.10 0.63 -15.32
CA VAL A 205 -16.28 2.08 -15.31
C VAL A 205 -17.42 2.48 -16.23
N SER A 206 -17.90 3.73 -16.12
CA SER A 206 -19.06 4.19 -16.86
C SER A 206 -18.77 4.69 -18.28
N SER A 207 -17.52 4.98 -18.60
CA SER A 207 -17.15 5.54 -19.92
C SER A 207 -15.77 5.04 -20.39
N SER A 208 -15.56 5.13 -21.72
CA SER A 208 -14.24 4.86 -22.32
C SER A 208 -13.19 5.88 -21.90
N ILE A 209 -13.59 7.10 -21.56
CA ILE A 209 -12.70 8.14 -21.03
C ILE A 209 -12.12 7.69 -19.69
N ASP A 210 -12.96 7.18 -18.79
CA ASP A 210 -12.53 6.65 -17.49
C ASP A 210 -11.57 5.45 -17.67
N SER A 211 -11.87 4.57 -18.62
CA SER A 211 -10.96 3.47 -18.96
C SER A 211 -9.58 3.96 -19.40
N ARG A 212 -9.54 4.96 -20.28
CA ARG A 212 -8.26 5.56 -20.71
C ARG A 212 -7.51 6.23 -19.57
N THR A 213 -8.23 6.86 -18.66
CA THR A 213 -7.62 7.47 -17.47
C THR A 213 -6.88 6.43 -16.62
N ILE A 214 -7.43 5.22 -16.49
CA ILE A 214 -6.81 4.15 -15.71
C ILE A 214 -5.74 3.40 -16.51
N LEU A 215 -6.07 2.96 -17.73
CA LEU A 215 -5.31 1.96 -18.49
C LEU A 215 -4.58 2.53 -19.71
N ASP A 216 -4.77 3.78 -20.07
CA ASP A 216 -4.35 4.38 -21.35
C ASP A 216 -4.99 3.73 -22.59
N CYS A 217 -6.01 2.90 -22.39
CA CYS A 217 -6.79 2.27 -23.46
C CYS A 217 -8.27 2.13 -23.06
N THR A 218 -9.12 1.90 -24.03
CA THR A 218 -10.53 1.58 -23.81
C THR A 218 -10.72 0.13 -23.40
N GLY A 219 -11.88 -0.22 -22.87
CA GLY A 219 -12.28 -1.60 -22.58
C GLY A 219 -12.89 -1.79 -21.19
N ALA A 220 -12.47 -1.04 -20.18
CA ALA A 220 -13.05 -1.18 -18.84
C ALA A 220 -14.51 -0.79 -18.76
N GLU A 221 -15.02 0.05 -19.66
CA GLU A 221 -16.43 0.41 -19.81
C GLU A 221 -17.30 -0.76 -20.28
N LYS A 222 -16.68 -1.80 -20.82
CA LYS A 222 -17.38 -3.02 -21.29
C LYS A 222 -17.36 -4.16 -20.30
N LEU A 223 -16.68 -4.00 -19.16
CA LEU A 223 -16.64 -5.00 -18.11
C LEU A 223 -18.02 -5.19 -17.47
N LEU A 224 -18.28 -6.42 -17.01
CA LEU A 224 -19.60 -6.82 -16.51
C LEU A 224 -19.88 -6.40 -15.06
N GLY A 225 -18.86 -5.90 -14.34
CA GLY A 225 -18.98 -5.66 -12.90
C GLY A 225 -18.71 -6.90 -12.07
N LYS A 226 -18.94 -6.84 -10.75
CA LYS A 226 -18.78 -7.96 -9.82
C LYS A 226 -17.45 -8.70 -9.91
N GLY A 227 -16.37 -7.95 -10.00
CA GLY A 227 -15.02 -8.49 -10.04
C GLY A 227 -14.44 -8.75 -11.42
N ASP A 228 -15.20 -8.50 -12.49
CA ASP A 228 -14.67 -8.52 -13.85
C ASP A 228 -13.69 -7.37 -14.02
N MET A 229 -12.42 -7.66 -14.30
CA MET A 229 -11.33 -6.68 -14.35
C MET A 229 -10.48 -6.80 -15.59
N LEU A 230 -9.81 -5.71 -15.91
CA LEU A 230 -8.65 -5.68 -16.81
C LEU A 230 -7.39 -5.44 -15.97
N PHE A 231 -6.45 -6.39 -16.04
CA PHE A 231 -5.18 -6.32 -15.34
C PHE A 231 -4.06 -6.02 -16.33
N LEU A 232 -3.33 -4.94 -16.09
CA LEU A 232 -2.17 -4.50 -16.85
C LEU A 232 -0.93 -4.54 -15.96
N PRO A 233 -0.19 -5.66 -15.93
CA PRO A 233 1.06 -5.73 -15.19
C PRO A 233 2.14 -4.90 -15.83
N MET A 234 3.09 -4.41 -15.03
CA MET A 234 4.26 -3.68 -15.51
C MET A 234 5.01 -4.47 -16.58
N GLY A 235 5.32 -3.79 -17.69
CA GLY A 235 6.02 -4.40 -18.83
C GLY A 235 5.10 -5.04 -19.88
N SER A 236 3.79 -5.13 -19.62
CA SER A 236 2.80 -5.58 -20.60
C SER A 236 2.29 -4.43 -21.46
N ASN A 237 2.01 -4.70 -22.73
CA ASN A 237 1.45 -3.74 -23.67
C ASN A 237 -0.07 -3.80 -23.76
N SER A 238 -0.68 -4.87 -23.30
CA SER A 238 -2.13 -5.06 -23.34
C SER A 238 -2.64 -5.69 -22.04
N PRO A 239 -3.82 -5.28 -21.57
CA PRO A 239 -4.39 -5.85 -20.35
C PRO A 239 -4.89 -7.27 -20.55
N ILE A 240 -4.89 -8.02 -19.46
CA ILE A 240 -5.45 -9.36 -19.34
C ILE A 240 -6.81 -9.25 -18.66
N ARG A 241 -7.83 -9.90 -19.22
CA ARG A 241 -9.14 -9.98 -18.57
C ARG A 241 -9.14 -11.08 -17.52
N VAL A 242 -9.49 -10.71 -16.30
CA VAL A 242 -9.50 -11.59 -15.13
C VAL A 242 -10.84 -11.47 -14.41
N GLN A 243 -11.45 -12.60 -14.08
CA GLN A 243 -12.53 -12.64 -13.11
C GLN A 243 -11.93 -12.68 -11.72
N GLY A 244 -12.13 -11.62 -10.94
CA GLY A 244 -11.59 -11.47 -9.59
C GLY A 244 -12.11 -12.55 -8.65
N ALA A 245 -11.23 -12.99 -7.75
CA ALA A 245 -11.62 -13.84 -6.64
C ALA A 245 -12.61 -13.10 -5.73
N TYR A 246 -13.53 -13.84 -5.16
CA TYR A 246 -14.54 -13.30 -4.24
C TYR A 246 -14.27 -13.76 -2.82
N VAL A 247 -14.30 -12.83 -1.91
CA VAL A 247 -14.32 -13.06 -0.46
C VAL A 247 -15.46 -12.26 0.13
N ASP A 248 -16.31 -12.89 0.93
CA ASP A 248 -17.42 -12.20 1.58
C ASP A 248 -17.03 -11.66 2.96
N ASP A 249 -17.89 -10.84 3.54
CA ASP A 249 -17.64 -10.20 4.82
C ASP A 249 -17.47 -11.22 5.96
N SER A 250 -18.20 -12.33 5.92
CA SER A 250 -18.09 -13.39 6.94
C SER A 250 -16.77 -14.13 6.87
N GLU A 251 -16.22 -14.32 5.68
CA GLU A 251 -14.90 -14.90 5.47
C GLU A 251 -13.79 -13.95 5.96
N VAL A 252 -13.93 -12.65 5.68
CA VAL A 252 -13.01 -11.63 6.22
C VAL A 252 -13.04 -11.61 7.74
N GLU A 253 -14.23 -11.63 8.35
CA GLU A 253 -14.37 -11.69 9.81
C GLU A 253 -13.76 -12.95 10.40
N ALA A 254 -13.93 -14.10 9.77
CA ALA A 254 -13.32 -15.35 10.21
C ALA A 254 -11.78 -15.30 10.16
N ILE A 255 -11.21 -14.74 9.09
CA ILE A 255 -9.76 -14.59 8.93
C ILE A 255 -9.21 -13.62 9.99
N THR A 256 -9.84 -12.48 10.18
CA THR A 256 -9.40 -11.49 11.18
C THR A 256 -9.49 -12.03 12.60
N TYR A 257 -10.57 -12.72 12.92
CA TYR A 257 -10.76 -13.38 14.22
C TYR A 257 -9.68 -14.43 14.50
N TYR A 258 -9.42 -15.30 13.54
CA TYR A 258 -8.39 -16.32 13.66
C TYR A 258 -6.99 -15.71 13.83
N THR A 259 -6.70 -14.66 13.08
CA THR A 259 -5.42 -13.96 13.10
C THR A 259 -5.19 -13.23 14.42
N THR A 260 -6.19 -12.51 14.92
CA THR A 260 -6.11 -11.75 16.19
C THR A 260 -5.99 -12.65 17.40
N LYS A 261 -6.55 -13.85 17.36
CA LYS A 261 -6.42 -14.84 18.44
C LYS A 261 -5.00 -15.40 18.61
N GLN A 262 -4.22 -15.42 17.54
CA GLN A 262 -2.87 -15.99 17.58
C GLN A 262 -1.86 -15.04 18.22
N GLN A 263 -2.04 -13.74 18.01
CA GLN A 263 -1.11 -12.71 18.47
C GLN A 263 -1.83 -11.37 18.58
N GLU A 264 -1.56 -10.61 19.63
CA GLU A 264 -2.04 -9.24 19.76
C GLU A 264 -1.25 -8.29 18.85
N ALA A 265 -1.91 -7.22 18.40
CA ALA A 265 -1.26 -6.17 17.64
C ALA A 265 -0.25 -5.42 18.53
N SER A 266 0.92 -5.16 17.97
CA SER A 266 1.95 -4.33 18.59
C SER A 266 2.28 -3.18 17.64
N TYR A 267 1.62 -2.04 17.85
CA TYR A 267 1.73 -0.89 16.96
C TYR A 267 3.08 -0.19 17.09
N ASP A 268 3.54 0.36 15.98
CA ASP A 268 4.75 1.19 15.91
C ASP A 268 4.40 2.63 16.31
N GLU A 269 5.03 3.16 17.35
CA GLU A 269 4.77 4.50 17.86
C GLU A 269 5.02 5.60 16.82
N ARG A 270 5.93 5.41 15.89
CA ARG A 270 6.18 6.35 14.80
C ARG A 270 4.95 6.57 13.93
N TYR A 271 4.11 5.54 13.78
CA TYR A 271 2.88 5.59 13.01
C TYR A 271 1.65 5.96 13.85
N THR A 272 1.58 5.53 15.09
CA THR A 272 0.46 5.89 15.99
C THR A 272 0.49 7.34 16.43
N ASN A 273 1.67 7.93 16.52
CA ASN A 273 1.90 9.30 17.00
C ASN A 273 2.06 10.33 15.87
N VAL A 274 1.76 9.98 14.62
CA VAL A 274 1.82 10.93 13.51
C VAL A 274 0.86 12.10 13.73
N LYS A 275 1.34 13.32 13.51
CA LYS A 275 0.53 14.53 13.58
C LYS A 275 -0.07 14.85 12.22
N PRO A 276 -1.33 15.34 12.17
CA PRO A 276 -1.93 15.80 10.91
C PRO A 276 -1.05 16.87 10.23
N ILE A 277 -1.04 16.87 8.89
CA ILE A 277 -0.16 17.75 8.09
C ILE A 277 -0.32 19.22 8.44
N SER A 278 -1.55 19.71 8.71
CA SER A 278 -1.81 21.09 9.10
C SER A 278 -1.15 21.49 10.43
N ALA A 279 -0.99 20.57 11.37
CA ALA A 279 -0.32 20.82 12.64
C ALA A 279 1.21 20.84 12.48
N VAL A 280 1.75 20.10 11.52
CA VAL A 280 3.19 20.10 11.19
C VAL A 280 3.60 21.40 10.50
N ALA A 281 2.74 21.97 9.65
CA ALA A 281 2.99 23.25 8.99
C ALA A 281 3.01 24.41 10.00
N ALA A 282 2.04 24.46 10.92
CA ALA A 282 1.99 25.47 11.97
C ALA A 282 3.23 25.45 12.90
N SER A 283 3.71 24.25 13.26
CA SER A 283 4.91 24.15 14.13
C SER A 283 6.21 24.56 13.43
N LYS A 284 6.26 24.49 12.10
CA LYS A 284 7.43 24.98 11.33
C LYS A 284 7.41 26.50 11.18
N GLU A 285 6.23 27.09 10.95
CA GLU A 285 6.08 28.55 10.90
C GLU A 285 6.38 29.18 12.25
N GLU A 286 5.94 28.58 13.37
CA GLU A 286 6.30 29.05 14.71
C GLU A 286 7.80 28.95 15.00
N GLN A 287 8.49 27.91 14.52
CA GLN A 287 9.95 27.80 14.70
C GLN A 287 10.74 28.77 13.82
N GLU A 288 10.28 29.04 12.60
CA GLU A 288 10.91 30.03 11.73
C GLU A 288 10.69 31.47 12.25
N ASP A 289 9.52 31.79 12.84
CA ASP A 289 9.25 33.05 13.45
C ASP A 289 10.05 33.28 14.78
N GLU A 290 10.22 32.24 15.60
CA GLU A 290 11.08 32.30 16.79
C GLU A 290 12.57 32.48 16.42
N GLU A 291 13.06 31.83 15.38
CA GLU A 291 14.44 32.04 14.90
C GLU A 291 14.64 33.45 14.33
N TYR A 292 13.61 34.05 13.72
CA TYR A 292 13.68 35.43 13.21
C TYR A 292 13.64 36.49 14.32
N GLU A 293 12.95 36.24 15.43
CA GLU A 293 12.95 37.16 16.59
C GLU A 293 14.23 37.09 17.40
N ILE A 294 14.93 35.98 17.46
CA ILE A 294 16.21 35.82 18.17
C ILE A 294 17.37 36.51 17.42
N CYS A 295 17.22 36.74 16.10
CA CYS A 295 18.22 37.42 15.27
C CYS A 295 18.04 38.97 15.20
N ARG A 296 17.12 39.54 15.92
CA ARG A 296 16.92 41.01 16.08
C ARG A 296 17.40 41.49 17.44
#